data_6ee00be2dfbac26c4f8669955545de8a
#
_entry.id   6ee00be2dfbac26c4f8669955545de8a
#
_cell.length_a   1.000
_cell.length_b   1.000
_cell.length_c   1.000
_cell.angle_alpha   90.00
_cell.angle_beta   90.00
_cell.angle_gamma   90.00
#
_symmetry.space_group_name_H-M   'P 1'
#
loop_
_entity.id
_entity.type
_entity.pdbx_description
1 polymer ?
#
loop_
_entity_poly.entity_id
_entity_poly.type
_entity_poly.pdbx_seq_one_letter_code
_entity_poly.pdbx_strand_id
1 'polypeptide(L)'
;MLRLGLDIGGTKIEAQLLDEQGQCLLRQRIPTPNQHYADFLSGVTTLVTQYRLEFKQPFSVGIGLPGAISPDTGRIKNSNILILNGEDLRADLEQRLNQPVALANDADCFALSEAVDGAGKEGKTVFGAILGTGCGGGVVVNKQLLSGPNAIAGEWGHNTLPGYLPEKDGLS
;
A
#
# COMPACT_ATOMS: atom_id res chain seq x y z
N MET A 1 16.35 -0.47 -13.52
CA MET A 1 16.59 0.01 -12.12
C MET A 1 15.82 -0.91 -11.16
N LEU A 2 16.45 -1.33 -10.07
CA LEU A 2 15.80 -2.16 -9.05
C LEU A 2 14.62 -1.42 -8.39
N ARG A 3 13.67 -2.19 -7.85
CA ARG A 3 12.44 -1.68 -7.20
C ARG A 3 12.25 -2.39 -5.86
N LEU A 4 12.27 -1.65 -4.77
CA LEU A 4 11.94 -2.16 -3.45
C LEU A 4 10.47 -1.86 -3.15
N GLY A 5 9.66 -2.90 -3.01
CA GLY A 5 8.27 -2.83 -2.58
C GLY A 5 8.15 -3.23 -1.12
N LEU A 6 7.43 -2.45 -0.33
CA LEU A 6 7.05 -2.76 1.05
C LEU A 6 5.54 -2.92 1.13
N ASP A 7 5.08 -4.08 1.57
CA ASP A 7 3.67 -4.31 1.95
C ASP A 7 3.58 -4.23 3.47
N ILE A 8 2.95 -3.16 3.95
CA ILE A 8 2.87 -2.83 5.38
C ILE A 8 1.50 -3.18 5.91
N GLY A 9 1.42 -4.29 6.64
CA GLY A 9 0.23 -4.67 7.40
C GLY A 9 0.34 -4.32 8.89
N GLY A 10 -0.75 -4.45 9.63
CA GLY A 10 -0.79 -4.14 11.06
C GLY A 10 0.12 -5.00 11.94
N THR A 11 0.53 -6.18 11.47
CA THR A 11 1.34 -7.14 12.24
C THR A 11 2.70 -7.42 11.63
N LYS A 12 2.85 -7.27 10.32
CA LYS A 12 4.07 -7.58 9.57
C LYS A 12 4.27 -6.60 8.42
N ILE A 13 5.53 -6.35 8.11
CA ILE A 13 5.99 -5.68 6.90
C ILE A 13 6.66 -6.75 6.04
N GLU A 14 6.22 -6.88 4.80
CA GLU A 14 6.88 -7.70 3.80
C GLU A 14 7.62 -6.79 2.82
N ALA A 15 8.91 -7.05 2.63
CA ALA A 15 9.76 -6.33 1.68
C ALA A 15 10.18 -7.26 0.55
N GLN A 16 10.08 -6.78 -0.70
CA GLN A 16 10.55 -7.49 -1.88
C GLN A 16 11.37 -6.55 -2.75
N LEU A 17 12.58 -6.97 -3.09
CA LEU A 17 13.39 -6.30 -4.08
C LEU A 17 13.23 -7.00 -5.43
N LEU A 18 12.82 -6.25 -6.44
CA LEU A 18 12.59 -6.74 -7.79
C LEU A 18 13.63 -6.16 -8.74
N ASP A 19 14.04 -6.96 -9.70
CA ASP A 19 14.84 -6.50 -10.83
C ASP A 19 13.99 -5.77 -11.89
N GLU A 20 14.61 -5.42 -13.02
CA GLU A 20 13.93 -4.73 -14.13
C GLU A 20 12.89 -5.60 -14.82
N GLN A 21 13.06 -6.91 -14.79
CA GLN A 21 12.16 -7.92 -15.35
C GLN A 21 11.02 -8.30 -14.38
N GLY A 22 11.04 -7.76 -13.14
CA GLY A 22 10.05 -8.08 -12.12
C GLY A 22 10.34 -9.35 -11.32
N GLN A 23 11.55 -9.92 -11.47
CA GLN A 23 11.93 -11.09 -10.69
C GLN A 23 12.33 -10.69 -9.28
N CYS A 24 11.86 -11.44 -8.29
CA CYS A 24 12.17 -11.21 -6.89
C CYS A 24 13.60 -11.67 -6.58
N LEU A 25 14.48 -10.72 -6.26
CA LEU A 25 15.87 -10.97 -5.87
C LEU A 25 16.01 -11.29 -4.38
N LEU A 26 15.22 -10.61 -3.54
CA LEU A 26 15.21 -10.84 -2.10
C LEU A 26 13.82 -10.53 -1.55
N ARG A 27 13.36 -11.39 -0.65
CA ARG A 27 12.10 -11.24 0.09
C ARG A 27 12.37 -11.40 1.58
N GLN A 28 11.91 -10.46 2.37
CA GLN A 28 12.06 -10.45 3.81
C GLN A 28 10.77 -10.04 4.50
N ARG A 29 10.54 -10.59 5.69
CA ARG A 29 9.44 -10.17 6.56
C ARG A 29 9.97 -9.77 7.92
N ILE A 30 9.43 -8.67 8.45
CA ILE A 30 9.69 -8.22 9.82
C ILE A 30 8.35 -7.94 10.52
N PRO A 31 8.29 -8.00 11.85
CA PRO A 31 7.15 -7.50 12.61
C PRO A 31 6.95 -6.01 12.35
N THR A 32 5.69 -5.55 12.29
CA THR A 32 5.39 -4.11 12.20
C THR A 32 5.58 -3.47 13.58
N PRO A 33 6.46 -2.48 13.72
CA PRO A 33 6.52 -1.67 14.93
C PRO A 33 5.28 -0.78 15.00
N ASN A 34 4.29 -1.15 15.83
CA ASN A 34 2.96 -0.52 15.83
C ASN A 34 2.59 0.17 17.15
N GLN A 35 3.56 0.36 18.05
CA GLN A 35 3.34 1.03 19.34
C GLN A 35 3.56 2.54 19.26
N HIS A 36 4.62 2.97 18.57
CA HIS A 36 4.98 4.36 18.41
C HIS A 36 5.39 4.67 16.98
N TYR A 37 4.96 5.82 16.47
CA TYR A 37 5.27 6.27 15.11
C TYR A 37 6.78 6.38 14.85
N ALA A 38 7.55 6.87 15.83
CA ALA A 38 9.01 6.98 15.71
C ALA A 38 9.70 5.62 15.53
N ASP A 39 9.21 4.58 16.22
CA ASP A 39 9.75 3.22 16.10
C ASP A 39 9.38 2.61 14.74
N PHE A 40 8.17 2.89 14.27
CA PHE A 40 7.73 2.49 12.93
C PHE A 40 8.63 3.10 11.85
N LEU A 41 8.85 4.42 11.88
CA LEU A 41 9.76 5.09 10.94
C LEU A 41 11.18 4.51 11.01
N SER A 42 11.68 4.26 12.20
CA SER A 42 13.01 3.69 12.40
C SER A 42 13.10 2.27 11.84
N GLY A 43 12.08 1.45 12.05
CA GLY A 43 11.99 0.09 11.50
C GLY A 43 12.01 0.07 9.98
N VAL A 44 11.17 0.89 9.34
CA VAL A 44 11.12 1.01 7.87
C VAL A 44 12.46 1.54 7.32
N THR A 45 13.01 2.58 7.94
CA THR A 45 14.28 3.17 7.50
C THR A 45 15.45 2.16 7.61
N THR A 46 15.49 1.41 8.71
CA THR A 46 16.50 0.36 8.93
C THR A 46 16.39 -0.71 7.85
N LEU A 47 15.17 -1.18 7.58
CA LEU A 47 14.92 -2.20 6.56
C LEU A 47 15.41 -1.74 5.17
N VAL A 48 15.03 -0.53 4.74
CA VAL A 48 15.49 0.03 3.44
C VAL A 48 17.01 0.18 3.41
N THR A 49 17.62 0.61 4.52
CA THR A 49 19.08 0.77 4.61
C THR A 49 19.81 -0.58 4.50
N GLN A 50 19.27 -1.63 5.08
CA GLN A 50 19.83 -2.99 4.92
C GLN A 50 19.89 -3.40 3.45
N TYR A 51 18.80 -3.17 2.68
CA TYR A 51 18.79 -3.45 1.24
C TYR A 51 19.82 -2.60 0.48
N ARG A 52 20.01 -1.31 0.84
CA ARG A 52 21.07 -0.46 0.23
C ARG A 52 22.47 -1.00 0.45
N LEU A 53 22.76 -1.47 1.65
CA LEU A 53 24.07 -2.02 2.00
C LEU A 53 24.35 -3.35 1.29
N GLU A 54 23.33 -4.18 1.15
CA GLU A 54 23.46 -5.51 0.53
C GLU A 54 23.63 -5.41 -0.99
N PHE A 55 22.76 -4.67 -1.66
CA PHE A 55 22.73 -4.63 -3.12
C PHE A 55 23.65 -3.58 -3.74
N LYS A 56 24.02 -2.52 -3.01
CA LYS A 56 24.94 -1.44 -3.46
C LYS A 56 24.58 -0.82 -4.82
N GLN A 57 23.30 -0.90 -5.18
CA GLN A 57 22.74 -0.34 -6.42
C GLN A 57 21.52 0.53 -6.07
N PRO A 58 21.26 1.60 -6.87
CA PRO A 58 20.08 2.41 -6.65
C PRO A 58 18.81 1.63 -6.95
N PHE A 59 17.79 1.86 -6.13
CA PHE A 59 16.44 1.34 -6.30
C PHE A 59 15.39 2.39 -5.93
N SER A 60 14.22 2.29 -6.55
CA SER A 60 13.04 3.04 -6.11
C SER A 60 12.39 2.36 -4.91
N VAL A 61 11.69 3.14 -4.06
CA VAL A 61 10.93 2.63 -2.93
C VAL A 61 9.45 2.91 -3.14
N GLY A 62 8.65 1.84 -3.10
CA GLY A 62 7.20 1.89 -3.11
C GLY A 62 6.63 1.19 -1.88
N ILE A 63 5.59 1.75 -1.28
CA ILE A 63 4.98 1.26 -0.05
C ILE A 63 3.47 1.14 -0.25
N GLY A 64 2.94 -0.06 -0.08
CA GLY A 64 1.52 -0.34 0.08
C GLY A 64 1.18 -0.40 1.56
N LEU A 65 0.10 0.26 1.99
CA LEU A 65 -0.34 0.28 3.37
C LEU A 65 -1.86 0.41 3.47
N PRO A 66 -2.48 -0.07 4.57
CA PRO A 66 -3.90 0.11 4.77
C PRO A 66 -4.25 1.57 5.06
N GLY A 67 -5.42 1.99 4.60
CA GLY A 67 -5.90 3.37 4.68
C GLY A 67 -5.64 4.16 3.41
N ALA A 68 -5.89 5.46 3.46
CA ALA A 68 -5.77 6.36 2.32
C ALA A 68 -4.86 7.55 2.64
N ILE A 69 -4.30 8.14 1.60
CA ILE A 69 -3.56 9.40 1.70
C ILE A 69 -4.51 10.53 1.36
N SER A 70 -4.71 11.45 2.28
CA SER A 70 -5.55 12.62 2.05
C SER A 70 -4.97 13.48 0.92
N PRO A 71 -5.71 13.74 -0.15
CA PRO A 71 -5.22 14.60 -1.23
C PRO A 71 -5.01 16.06 -0.78
N ASP A 72 -5.73 16.51 0.25
CA ASP A 72 -5.63 17.89 0.74
C ASP A 72 -4.41 18.12 1.64
N THR A 73 -4.03 17.11 2.44
CA THR A 73 -3.01 17.28 3.47
C THR A 73 -1.77 16.41 3.29
N GLY A 74 -1.81 15.41 2.40
CA GLY A 74 -0.77 14.39 2.25
C GLY A 74 -0.69 13.38 3.40
N ARG A 75 -1.53 13.53 4.43
CA ARG A 75 -1.49 12.71 5.65
C ARG A 75 -2.29 11.42 5.50
N ILE A 76 -1.87 10.40 6.23
CA ILE A 76 -2.58 9.12 6.29
C ILE A 76 -3.91 9.28 7.02
N LYS A 77 -4.95 8.63 6.50
CA LYS A 77 -6.28 8.56 7.12
C LYS A 77 -6.87 7.16 7.00
N ASN A 78 -7.77 6.82 7.94
CA ASN A 78 -8.51 5.56 7.94
C ASN A 78 -7.63 4.30 7.91
N SER A 79 -6.40 4.39 8.44
CA SER A 79 -5.53 3.23 8.58
C SER A 79 -5.91 2.43 9.83
N ASN A 80 -5.91 1.10 9.71
CA ASN A 80 -6.00 0.20 10.87
C ASN A 80 -4.69 0.14 11.67
N ILE A 81 -3.59 0.68 11.15
CA ILE A 81 -2.36 0.94 11.89
C ILE A 81 -2.50 2.34 12.51
N LEU A 82 -3.10 2.39 13.70
CA LEU A 82 -3.60 3.64 14.30
C LEU A 82 -2.54 4.74 14.42
N ILE A 83 -1.28 4.37 14.68
CA ILE A 83 -0.16 5.31 14.83
C ILE A 83 0.18 6.08 13.54
N LEU A 84 -0.34 5.65 12.39
CA LEU A 84 -0.10 6.32 11.10
C LEU A 84 -1.13 7.43 10.82
N ASN A 85 -2.29 7.38 11.45
CA ASN A 85 -3.35 8.33 11.16
C ASN A 85 -2.98 9.75 11.58
N GLY A 86 -3.06 10.68 10.63
CA GLY A 86 -2.70 12.09 10.82
C GLY A 86 -1.21 12.40 10.59
N GLU A 87 -0.38 11.39 10.29
CA GLU A 87 1.05 11.57 10.04
C GLU A 87 1.33 11.81 8.55
N ASP A 88 2.38 12.59 8.25
CA ASP A 88 2.91 12.78 6.89
C ASP A 88 4.03 11.77 6.62
N LEU A 89 3.62 10.50 6.55
CA LEU A 89 4.55 9.38 6.41
C LEU A 89 5.48 9.50 5.20
N ARG A 90 4.98 10.07 4.10
CA ARG A 90 5.79 10.26 2.89
C ARG A 90 6.94 11.20 3.16
N ALA A 91 6.65 12.41 3.63
CA ALA A 91 7.66 13.43 3.90
C ALA A 91 8.70 12.95 4.92
N ASP A 92 8.25 12.29 5.99
CA ASP A 92 9.14 11.78 7.05
C ASP A 92 10.08 10.68 6.54
N LEU A 93 9.58 9.76 5.71
CA LEU A 93 10.41 8.72 5.10
C LEU A 93 11.37 9.30 4.05
N GLU A 94 10.90 10.20 3.18
CA GLU A 94 11.75 10.86 2.19
C GLU A 94 12.90 11.63 2.84
N GLN A 95 12.61 12.34 3.94
CA GLN A 95 13.63 13.03 4.71
C GLN A 95 14.67 12.07 5.28
N ARG A 96 14.23 10.96 5.91
CA ARG A 96 15.14 9.98 6.53
C ARG A 96 15.94 9.17 5.52
N LEU A 97 15.32 8.83 4.40
CA LEU A 97 15.92 8.01 3.36
C LEU A 97 16.73 8.83 2.34
N ASN A 98 16.53 10.15 2.31
CA ASN A 98 17.08 11.06 1.31
C ASN A 98 16.82 10.60 -0.13
N GLN A 99 15.59 10.12 -0.38
CA GLN A 99 15.10 9.72 -1.70
C GLN A 99 13.58 9.77 -1.78
N PRO A 100 12.98 9.89 -2.97
CA PRO A 100 11.54 9.81 -3.16
C PRO A 100 10.96 8.46 -2.72
N VAL A 101 9.75 8.51 -2.12
CA VAL A 101 8.98 7.33 -1.71
C VAL A 101 7.57 7.42 -2.30
N ALA A 102 7.17 6.38 -3.01
CA ALA A 102 5.79 6.23 -3.46
C ALA A 102 4.96 5.56 -2.38
N LEU A 103 3.81 6.14 -2.02
CA LEU A 103 2.84 5.51 -1.12
C LEU A 103 1.52 5.29 -1.84
N ALA A 104 0.88 4.15 -1.60
CA ALA A 104 -0.46 3.87 -2.06
C ALA A 104 -1.21 2.97 -1.04
N ASN A 105 -2.53 2.91 -1.18
CA ASN A 105 -3.32 1.91 -0.49
C ASN A 105 -2.94 0.49 -0.95
N ASP A 106 -3.02 -0.51 -0.06
CA ASP A 106 -2.67 -1.90 -0.35
C ASP A 106 -3.54 -2.53 -1.46
N ALA A 107 -4.85 -2.27 -1.46
CA ALA A 107 -5.75 -2.74 -2.51
C ALA A 107 -5.51 -2.04 -3.86
N ASP A 108 -5.11 -0.76 -3.85
CA ASP A 108 -4.67 -0.04 -5.04
C ASP A 108 -3.39 -0.64 -5.62
N CYS A 109 -2.42 -0.99 -4.77
CA CYS A 109 -1.20 -1.68 -5.20
C CYS A 109 -1.51 -3.03 -5.83
N PHE A 110 -2.41 -3.81 -5.23
CA PHE A 110 -2.87 -5.09 -5.76
C PHE A 110 -3.53 -4.90 -7.14
N ALA A 111 -4.51 -4.00 -7.25
CA ALA A 111 -5.21 -3.75 -8.50
C ALA A 111 -4.26 -3.29 -9.62
N LEU A 112 -3.28 -2.44 -9.28
CA LEU A 112 -2.27 -1.98 -10.23
C LEU A 112 -1.36 -3.12 -10.70
N SER A 113 -0.91 -3.99 -9.80
CA SER A 113 -0.10 -5.17 -10.13
C SER A 113 -0.85 -6.09 -11.10
N GLU A 114 -2.12 -6.43 -10.78
CA GLU A 114 -2.96 -7.26 -11.65
C GLU A 114 -3.22 -6.62 -13.02
N ALA A 115 -3.34 -5.30 -13.07
CA ALA A 115 -3.53 -4.58 -14.32
C ALA A 115 -2.26 -4.52 -15.16
N VAL A 116 -1.07 -4.44 -14.58
CA VAL A 116 0.20 -4.25 -15.31
C VAL A 116 0.70 -5.56 -15.88
N ASP A 117 0.83 -6.60 -15.04
CA ASP A 117 1.46 -7.88 -15.40
C ASP A 117 0.70 -9.11 -14.90
N GLY A 118 -0.41 -8.93 -14.17
CA GLY A 118 -1.25 -10.00 -13.65
C GLY A 118 -2.42 -10.39 -14.57
N ALA A 119 -3.49 -10.87 -13.95
CA ALA A 119 -4.69 -11.38 -14.65
C ALA A 119 -5.43 -10.32 -15.48
N GLY A 120 -5.31 -9.04 -15.09
CA GLY A 120 -5.93 -7.89 -15.78
C GLY A 120 -5.09 -7.26 -16.88
N LYS A 121 -3.93 -7.82 -17.24
CA LYS A 121 -2.94 -7.15 -18.12
C LYS A 121 -3.46 -6.76 -19.50
N GLU A 122 -4.43 -7.47 -20.05
CA GLU A 122 -5.06 -7.17 -21.34
C GLU A 122 -6.23 -6.19 -21.22
N GLY A 123 -6.70 -5.91 -20.00
CA GLY A 123 -7.81 -5.01 -19.73
C GLY A 123 -7.41 -3.53 -19.80
N LYS A 124 -8.26 -2.71 -20.43
CA LYS A 124 -8.12 -1.24 -20.36
C LYS A 124 -8.58 -0.69 -19.03
N THR A 125 -9.61 -1.32 -18.44
CA THR A 125 -10.13 -1.01 -17.11
C THR A 125 -10.12 -2.29 -16.29
N VAL A 126 -9.52 -2.23 -15.11
CA VAL A 126 -9.38 -3.36 -14.17
C VAL A 126 -9.91 -2.92 -12.82
N PHE A 127 -10.77 -3.74 -12.24
CA PHE A 127 -11.17 -3.63 -10.84
C PHE A 127 -10.58 -4.80 -10.08
N GLY A 128 -9.67 -4.51 -9.17
CA GLY A 128 -9.10 -5.48 -8.24
C GLY A 128 -9.94 -5.53 -6.97
N ALA A 129 -10.51 -6.70 -6.64
CA ALA A 129 -11.27 -6.90 -5.41
C ALA A 129 -10.50 -7.78 -4.44
N ILE A 130 -10.35 -7.33 -3.20
CA ILE A 130 -9.80 -8.11 -2.09
C ILE A 130 -10.95 -8.49 -1.17
N LEU A 131 -11.06 -9.81 -0.91
CA LEU A 131 -12.04 -10.39 0.00
C LEU A 131 -11.28 -11.14 1.09
N GLY A 132 -11.29 -10.60 2.30
CA GLY A 132 -10.60 -11.16 3.46
C GLY A 132 -11.37 -10.89 4.75
N THR A 133 -10.67 -10.51 5.82
CA THR A 133 -11.32 -10.02 7.06
C THR A 133 -12.18 -8.79 6.80
N GLY A 134 -11.77 -7.95 5.86
CA GLY A 134 -12.53 -6.85 5.28
C GLY A 134 -12.62 -6.99 3.76
N CYS A 135 -13.29 -6.04 3.11
CA CYS A 135 -13.38 -5.92 1.68
C CYS A 135 -12.69 -4.65 1.22
N GLY A 136 -11.75 -4.77 0.31
CA GLY A 136 -11.07 -3.65 -0.32
C GLY A 136 -11.09 -3.76 -1.84
N GLY A 137 -10.71 -2.71 -2.53
CA GLY A 137 -10.59 -2.73 -3.97
C GLY A 137 -9.87 -1.53 -4.53
N GLY A 138 -9.37 -1.67 -5.75
CA GLY A 138 -8.73 -0.61 -6.51
C GLY A 138 -9.22 -0.60 -7.96
N VAL A 139 -9.26 0.56 -8.56
CA VAL A 139 -9.64 0.76 -9.96
C VAL A 139 -8.44 1.24 -10.75
N VAL A 140 -8.16 0.58 -11.86
CA VAL A 140 -7.08 0.94 -12.78
C VAL A 140 -7.65 1.18 -14.17
N VAL A 141 -7.34 2.32 -14.75
CA VAL A 141 -7.76 2.70 -16.12
C VAL A 141 -6.52 3.00 -16.95
N ASN A 142 -6.35 2.32 -18.07
CA ASN A 142 -5.19 2.46 -18.94
C ASN A 142 -3.84 2.34 -18.17
N LYS A 143 -3.76 1.34 -17.27
CA LYS A 143 -2.58 1.08 -16.41
C LYS A 143 -2.27 2.19 -15.41
N GLN A 144 -3.22 3.05 -15.09
CA GLN A 144 -3.09 4.09 -14.09
C GLN A 144 -4.17 3.93 -13.02
N LEU A 145 -3.79 4.07 -11.75
CA LEU A 145 -4.72 4.05 -10.63
C LEU A 145 -5.71 5.22 -10.73
N LEU A 146 -6.98 4.90 -10.55
CA LEU A 146 -8.04 5.88 -10.41
C LEU A 146 -8.27 6.14 -8.91
N SER A 147 -7.67 7.19 -8.38
CA SER A 147 -7.80 7.52 -6.96
C SER A 147 -9.12 8.23 -6.62
N GLY A 148 -9.69 8.98 -7.58
CA GLY A 148 -10.85 9.83 -7.33
C GLY A 148 -10.53 11.05 -6.43
N PRO A 149 -11.50 11.94 -6.21
CA PRO A 149 -11.28 13.18 -5.48
C PRO A 149 -10.97 12.96 -3.99
N ASN A 150 -11.40 11.84 -3.41
CA ASN A 150 -11.21 11.51 -1.99
C ASN A 150 -10.18 10.42 -1.75
N ALA A 151 -9.47 9.97 -2.81
CA ALA A 151 -8.54 8.84 -2.78
C ALA A 151 -9.16 7.51 -2.27
N ILE A 152 -10.41 7.25 -2.63
CA ILE A 152 -11.19 6.05 -2.25
C ILE A 152 -12.00 5.49 -3.42
N ALA A 153 -11.59 5.71 -4.66
CA ALA A 153 -12.40 5.32 -5.84
C ALA A 153 -12.66 3.81 -5.93
N GLY A 154 -11.79 2.99 -5.37
CA GLY A 154 -11.95 1.53 -5.34
C GLY A 154 -12.62 0.99 -4.08
N GLU A 155 -12.94 1.83 -3.11
CA GLU A 155 -13.55 1.41 -1.84
C GLU A 155 -15.01 1.00 -2.04
N TRP A 156 -15.29 -0.29 -1.90
CA TRP A 156 -16.62 -0.87 -2.10
C TRP A 156 -17.12 -1.66 -0.89
N GLY A 157 -16.23 -2.08 0.00
CA GLY A 157 -16.53 -2.95 1.12
C GLY A 157 -17.48 -2.34 2.16
N HIS A 158 -17.66 -1.02 2.16
CA HIS A 158 -18.61 -0.31 3.03
C HIS A 158 -19.94 0.02 2.34
N ASN A 159 -20.14 -0.44 1.10
CA ASN A 159 -21.41 -0.25 0.41
C ASN A 159 -22.47 -1.18 1.00
N THR A 160 -23.66 -0.64 1.25
CA THR A 160 -24.81 -1.45 1.69
C THR A 160 -25.20 -2.45 0.61
N LEU A 161 -25.38 -3.72 0.98
CA LEU A 161 -25.87 -4.74 0.07
C LEU A 161 -27.29 -4.41 -0.39
N PRO A 162 -27.63 -4.66 -1.67
CA PRO A 162 -29.01 -4.56 -2.15
C PRO A 162 -29.94 -5.47 -1.30
N GLY A 163 -30.98 -4.88 -0.71
CA GLY A 163 -31.91 -5.61 0.14
C GLY A 163 -31.41 -5.89 1.57
N TYR A 164 -30.29 -5.27 1.97
CA TYR A 164 -29.79 -5.37 3.34
C TYR A 164 -30.82 -4.89 4.36
N LEU A 165 -31.09 -5.73 5.35
CA LEU A 165 -31.99 -5.46 6.46
C LEU A 165 -31.19 -5.60 7.76
N PRO A 166 -30.87 -4.50 8.48
CA PRO A 166 -30.04 -4.54 9.70
C PRO A 166 -30.57 -5.52 10.76
N GLU A 167 -31.87 -5.68 10.82
CA GLU A 167 -32.57 -6.58 11.78
C GLU A 167 -32.32 -8.06 11.48
N LYS A 168 -31.97 -8.42 10.25
CA LYS A 168 -31.76 -9.81 9.81
C LYS A 168 -30.30 -10.12 9.54
N ASP A 169 -29.55 -9.15 9.00
CA ASP A 169 -28.23 -9.37 8.44
C ASP A 169 -27.11 -8.92 9.40
N GLY A 170 -27.48 -8.39 10.57
CA GLY A 170 -26.53 -7.89 11.57
C GLY A 170 -25.99 -6.49 11.22
N LEU A 171 -25.11 -5.99 12.07
CA LEU A 171 -24.40 -4.73 11.81
C LEU A 171 -23.18 -5.01 10.91
N SER A 172 -23.07 -4.28 9.81
CA SER A 172 -21.91 -4.31 8.93
C SER A 172 -20.70 -3.64 9.57
#